data_42f535436d37ee99f7ef2c1a68bcbaac
#
_entry.id   42f535436d37ee99f7ef2c1a68bcbaac
#
_cell.length_a   1.000
_cell.length_b   1.000
_cell.length_c   1.000
_cell.angle_alpha   90.00
_cell.angle_beta   90.00
_cell.angle_gamma   90.00
#
_symmetry.space_group_name_H-M   'P 1'
#
loop_
_entity.id
_entity.type
_entity.pdbx_description
1 polymer ?
#
loop_
_entity_poly.entity_id
_entity_poly.type
_entity_poly.pdbx_seq_one_letter_code
_entity_poly.pdbx_strand_id
1 'polypeptide(L)'
;MANIITGCRILCSIILLFIPAFSHTFYILYLVAGFTDMIDGTIARKTNTASEFGSRLDTIADIIFVVSCMIKLLPVFTIPIWLWIWIGVIATIKVFNIISGYIVQKKFVAKHTIMNKVTGAVLFILPLTLSIVDLKYSGGFVCTIAILAAVQEGYLMINHHFC
;
A
#
# COMPACT_ATOMS: atom_id res chain seq x y z
N MET A 1 12.17 13.58 -15.62
CA MET A 1 11.58 12.31 -16.08
C MET A 1 10.66 11.70 -15.01
N ALA A 2 11.04 11.62 -13.74
CA ALA A 2 10.18 11.09 -12.67
C ALA A 2 8.77 11.74 -12.65
N ASN A 3 8.67 13.05 -12.69
CA ASN A 3 7.38 13.75 -12.64
C ASN A 3 6.43 13.41 -13.81
N ILE A 4 6.96 13.01 -14.97
CA ILE A 4 6.14 12.60 -16.12
C ILE A 4 5.53 11.23 -15.85
N ILE A 5 6.30 10.32 -15.29
CA ILE A 5 5.85 8.96 -14.97
C ILE A 5 4.77 9.03 -13.86
N THR A 6 5.01 9.85 -12.84
CA THR A 6 4.02 10.11 -11.78
C THR A 6 2.73 10.73 -12.34
N GLY A 7 2.85 11.66 -13.31
CA GLY A 7 1.68 12.21 -14.01
C GLY A 7 0.89 11.17 -14.80
N CYS A 8 1.59 10.26 -15.50
CA CYS A 8 0.96 9.14 -16.20
C CYS A 8 0.23 8.20 -15.23
N ARG A 9 0.80 7.93 -14.04
CA ARG A 9 0.15 7.12 -12.99
C ARG A 9 -1.15 7.76 -12.52
N ILE A 10 -1.16 9.07 -12.27
CA ILE A 10 -2.39 9.79 -11.90
C ILE A 10 -3.45 9.65 -13.00
N LEU A 11 -3.08 9.85 -14.27
CA LEU A 11 -4.00 9.67 -15.39
C LEU A 11 -4.53 8.24 -15.48
N CYS A 12 -3.67 7.22 -15.37
CA CYS A 12 -4.08 5.82 -15.34
C CYS A 12 -5.05 5.53 -14.19
N SER A 13 -4.81 6.09 -13.01
CA SER A 13 -5.66 5.93 -11.83
C SER A 13 -7.04 6.56 -12.01
N ILE A 14 -7.12 7.72 -12.66
CA ILE A 14 -8.39 8.38 -12.98
C ILE A 14 -9.15 7.58 -14.05
N ILE A 15 -8.47 7.13 -15.11
CA ILE A 15 -9.08 6.32 -16.18
C ILE A 15 -9.63 5.00 -15.58
N LEU A 16 -8.94 4.41 -14.61
CA LEU A 16 -9.34 3.18 -13.94
C LEU A 16 -10.72 3.31 -13.26
N LEU A 17 -11.12 4.51 -12.83
CA LEU A 17 -12.45 4.78 -12.28
C LEU A 17 -13.59 4.62 -13.30
N PHE A 18 -13.32 4.79 -14.59
CA PHE A 18 -14.33 4.70 -15.65
C PHE A 18 -14.45 3.31 -16.27
N ILE A 19 -13.49 2.42 -16.01
CA ILE A 19 -13.43 1.07 -16.58
C ILE A 19 -14.13 0.07 -15.65
N PRO A 20 -14.88 -0.92 -16.18
CA PRO A 20 -15.47 -1.97 -15.37
C PRO A 20 -14.41 -2.74 -14.56
N ALA A 21 -14.70 -2.99 -13.28
CA ALA A 21 -13.82 -3.79 -12.43
C ALA A 21 -13.63 -5.19 -13.04
N PHE A 22 -12.43 -5.76 -12.90
CA PHE A 22 -12.06 -7.09 -13.41
C PHE A 22 -12.07 -7.27 -14.94
N SER A 23 -12.19 -6.19 -15.72
CA SER A 23 -11.97 -6.25 -17.17
C SER A 23 -10.47 -6.40 -17.47
N HIS A 24 -10.14 -6.94 -18.65
CA HIS A 24 -8.74 -7.03 -19.09
C HIS A 24 -8.04 -5.65 -19.08
N THR A 25 -8.76 -4.61 -19.50
CA THR A 25 -8.26 -3.24 -19.50
C THR A 25 -8.00 -2.73 -18.08
N PHE A 26 -8.85 -3.10 -17.11
CA PHE A 26 -8.64 -2.80 -15.70
C PHE A 26 -7.30 -3.37 -15.20
N TYR A 27 -7.05 -4.64 -15.47
CA TYR A 27 -5.81 -5.29 -15.04
C TYR A 27 -4.57 -4.70 -15.70
N ILE A 28 -4.64 -4.38 -16.99
CA ILE A 28 -3.52 -3.75 -17.71
C ILE A 28 -3.19 -2.39 -17.08
N LEU A 29 -4.18 -1.53 -16.87
CA LEU A 29 -3.96 -0.22 -16.26
C LEU A 29 -3.50 -0.33 -14.80
N TYR A 30 -4.05 -1.27 -14.04
CA TYR A 30 -3.65 -1.54 -12.68
C TYR A 30 -2.17 -1.94 -12.59
N LEU A 31 -1.76 -2.89 -13.43
CA LEU A 31 -0.37 -3.34 -13.50
C LEU A 31 0.57 -2.23 -13.97
N VAL A 32 0.19 -1.48 -15.00
CA VAL A 32 1.00 -0.35 -15.51
C VAL A 32 1.18 0.69 -14.40
N ALA A 33 0.11 1.07 -13.70
CA ALA A 33 0.21 2.04 -12.60
C ALA A 33 1.11 1.54 -11.46
N GLY A 34 1.00 0.29 -11.06
CA GLY A 34 1.83 -0.28 -10.00
C GLY A 34 3.29 -0.51 -10.41
N PHE A 35 3.55 -0.95 -11.64
CA PHE A 35 4.93 -1.11 -12.12
C PHE A 35 5.63 0.23 -12.32
N THR A 36 4.93 1.26 -12.78
CA THR A 36 5.50 2.61 -12.89
C THR A 36 5.95 3.14 -11.54
N ASP A 37 5.19 2.87 -10.46
CA ASP A 37 5.58 3.21 -9.09
C ASP A 37 6.89 2.54 -8.65
N MET A 38 7.02 1.23 -8.90
CA MET A 38 8.24 0.50 -8.57
C MET A 38 9.48 1.03 -9.32
N ILE A 39 9.29 1.44 -10.58
CA ILE A 39 10.36 1.95 -11.45
C ILE A 39 10.76 3.36 -11.01
N ASP A 40 9.82 4.24 -10.75
CA ASP A 40 10.05 5.62 -10.29
C ASP A 40 10.85 5.67 -9.01
N GLY A 41 10.45 4.93 -8.00
CA GLY A 41 11.14 4.85 -6.72
C GLY A 41 12.58 4.33 -6.86
N THR A 42 12.81 3.44 -7.83
CA THR A 42 14.17 2.89 -8.09
C THR A 42 15.03 3.87 -8.85
N ILE A 43 14.49 4.56 -9.86
CA ILE A 43 15.22 5.57 -10.65
C ILE A 43 15.56 6.80 -9.79
N ALA A 44 14.59 7.31 -9.02
CA ALA A 44 14.80 8.47 -8.16
C ALA A 44 15.93 8.25 -7.14
N ARG A 45 16.02 7.04 -6.58
CA ARG A 45 17.13 6.66 -5.67
C ARG A 45 18.48 6.55 -6.36
N LYS A 46 18.54 6.02 -7.58
CA LYS A 46 19.79 5.82 -8.33
C LYS A 46 20.34 7.12 -8.93
N THR A 47 19.47 8.07 -9.29
CA THR A 47 19.89 9.30 -9.98
C THR A 47 20.13 10.48 -9.05
N ASN A 48 19.91 10.35 -7.73
CA ASN A 48 19.96 11.44 -6.76
C ASN A 48 19.15 12.69 -7.16
N THR A 49 18.16 12.54 -8.05
CA THR A 49 17.30 13.61 -8.55
C THR A 49 15.99 13.71 -7.75
N ALA A 50 15.94 13.16 -6.53
CA ALA A 50 14.78 13.26 -5.65
C ALA A 50 14.59 14.71 -5.24
N SER A 51 13.78 15.47 -5.98
CA SER A 51 13.32 16.78 -5.55
C SER A 51 12.21 16.61 -4.49
N GLU A 52 12.17 17.51 -3.53
CA GLU A 52 11.14 17.51 -2.49
C GLU A 52 9.72 17.58 -3.09
N PHE A 53 9.58 18.32 -4.19
CA PHE A 53 8.34 18.40 -4.95
C PHE A 53 7.98 17.07 -5.62
N GLY A 54 8.95 16.38 -6.24
CA GLY A 54 8.74 15.07 -6.87
C GLY A 54 8.28 14.01 -5.85
N SER A 55 8.88 14.00 -4.66
CA SER A 55 8.50 13.08 -3.58
C SER A 55 7.07 13.33 -3.07
N ARG A 56 6.65 14.58 -2.95
CA ARG A 56 5.27 14.92 -2.57
C ARG A 56 4.26 14.53 -3.65
N LEU A 57 4.62 14.75 -4.91
CA LEU A 57 3.77 14.39 -6.05
C LEU A 57 3.59 12.88 -6.14
N ASP A 58 4.63 12.11 -5.88
CA ASP A 58 4.62 10.65 -5.82
C ASP A 58 3.66 10.13 -4.73
N THR A 59 3.78 10.68 -3.52
CA THR A 59 2.85 10.33 -2.43
C THR A 59 1.39 10.63 -2.78
N ILE A 60 1.11 11.75 -3.45
CA ILE A 60 -0.25 12.10 -3.90
C ILE A 60 -0.74 11.11 -4.95
N ALA A 61 0.12 10.73 -5.91
CA ALA A 61 -0.22 9.76 -6.93
C ALA A 61 -0.56 8.39 -6.35
N ASP A 62 0.18 7.93 -5.34
CA ASP A 62 -0.08 6.69 -4.62
C ASP A 62 -1.44 6.72 -3.91
N ILE A 63 -1.74 7.82 -3.22
CA ILE A 63 -3.03 8.00 -2.56
C ILE A 63 -4.17 7.94 -3.58
N ILE A 64 -4.04 8.66 -4.71
CA ILE A 64 -5.05 8.67 -5.78
C ILE A 64 -5.23 7.25 -6.32
N PHE A 65 -4.16 6.51 -6.57
CA PHE A 65 -4.20 5.15 -7.07
C PHE A 65 -4.94 4.21 -6.10
N VAL A 66 -4.56 4.24 -4.82
CA VAL A 66 -5.19 3.41 -3.77
C VAL A 66 -6.67 3.75 -3.61
N VAL A 67 -7.02 5.03 -3.56
CA VAL A 67 -8.41 5.48 -3.42
C VAL A 67 -9.23 5.08 -4.65
N SER A 68 -8.70 5.22 -5.86
CA SER A 68 -9.37 4.78 -7.09
C SER A 68 -9.63 3.28 -7.09
N CYS A 69 -8.66 2.48 -6.67
CA CYS A 69 -8.82 1.03 -6.52
C CYS A 69 -9.89 0.69 -5.46
N MET A 70 -9.87 1.36 -4.32
CA MET A 70 -10.88 1.14 -3.27
C MET A 70 -12.29 1.47 -3.75
N ILE A 71 -12.49 2.62 -4.38
CA ILE A 71 -13.80 3.02 -4.93
C ILE A 71 -14.33 1.99 -5.92
N LYS A 72 -13.44 1.40 -6.75
CA LYS A 72 -13.84 0.40 -7.76
C LYS A 72 -14.08 -0.98 -7.19
N LEU A 73 -13.28 -1.41 -6.24
CA LEU A 73 -13.29 -2.80 -5.76
C LEU A 73 -14.26 -3.00 -4.58
N LEU A 74 -14.38 -2.02 -3.67
CA LEU A 74 -15.25 -2.15 -2.49
C LEU A 74 -16.72 -2.47 -2.82
N PRO A 75 -17.36 -1.86 -3.84
CA PRO A 75 -18.76 -2.15 -4.14
C PRO A 75 -19.00 -3.54 -4.73
N VAL A 76 -17.95 -4.16 -5.28
CA VAL A 76 -18.07 -5.47 -5.95
C VAL A 76 -18.04 -6.63 -4.95
N PHE A 77 -17.45 -6.40 -3.77
CA PHE A 77 -17.30 -7.44 -2.75
C PHE A 77 -18.13 -7.17 -1.52
N THR A 78 -18.84 -8.18 -1.05
CA THR A 78 -19.38 -8.20 0.31
C THR A 78 -18.27 -8.58 1.28
N ILE A 79 -17.71 -7.58 1.96
CA ILE A 79 -16.66 -7.81 2.96
C ILE A 79 -17.30 -8.41 4.20
N PRO A 80 -16.97 -9.64 4.60
CA PRO A 80 -17.53 -10.26 5.80
C PRO A 80 -17.09 -9.48 7.06
N ILE A 81 -17.97 -9.44 8.06
CA ILE A 81 -17.78 -8.68 9.31
C ILE A 81 -16.45 -9.04 10.00
N TRP A 82 -16.05 -10.30 9.97
CA TRP A 82 -14.80 -10.71 10.59
C TRP A 82 -13.57 -10.07 9.96
N LEU A 83 -13.57 -9.80 8.63
CA LEU A 83 -12.47 -9.05 7.97
C LEU A 83 -12.41 -7.59 8.45
N TRP A 84 -13.56 -6.94 8.66
CA TRP A 84 -13.59 -5.59 9.22
C TRP A 84 -12.99 -5.55 10.63
N ILE A 85 -13.26 -6.56 11.45
CA ILE A 85 -12.67 -6.68 12.79
C ILE A 85 -11.15 -6.80 12.69
N TRP A 86 -10.63 -7.65 11.79
CA TRP A 86 -9.19 -7.81 11.59
C TRP A 86 -8.52 -6.54 11.09
N ILE A 87 -9.13 -5.84 10.14
CA ILE A 87 -8.65 -4.54 9.64
C ILE A 87 -8.58 -3.53 10.79
N GLY A 88 -9.61 -3.47 11.63
CA GLY A 88 -9.65 -2.61 12.81
C GLY A 88 -8.53 -2.93 13.81
N VAL A 89 -8.27 -4.21 14.08
CA VAL A 89 -7.16 -4.65 14.95
C VAL A 89 -5.82 -4.24 14.38
N ILE A 90 -5.58 -4.49 13.08
CA ILE A 90 -4.33 -4.11 12.41
C ILE A 90 -4.12 -2.59 12.45
N ALA A 91 -5.17 -1.83 12.16
CA ALA A 91 -5.12 -0.36 12.21
C ALA A 91 -4.79 0.14 13.61
N THR A 92 -5.39 -0.44 14.65
CA THR A 92 -5.13 -0.09 16.05
C THR A 92 -3.67 -0.36 16.42
N ILE A 93 -3.13 -1.53 16.08
CA ILE A 93 -1.73 -1.88 16.34
C ILE A 93 -0.80 -0.90 15.60
N LYS A 94 -1.07 -0.58 14.35
CA LYS A 94 -0.25 0.37 13.57
C LYS A 94 -0.28 1.77 14.15
N VAL A 95 -1.44 2.27 14.56
CA VAL A 95 -1.57 3.57 15.23
C VAL A 95 -0.78 3.58 16.55
N PHE A 96 -0.90 2.51 17.34
CA PHE A 96 -0.12 2.37 18.58
C PHE A 96 1.39 2.37 18.31
N ASN A 97 1.86 1.65 17.30
CA ASN A 97 3.27 1.64 16.88
C ASN A 97 3.75 3.04 16.48
N ILE A 98 2.96 3.78 15.69
CA ILE A 98 3.31 5.15 15.28
C ILE A 98 3.41 6.09 16.49
N ILE A 99 2.44 6.03 17.40
CA ILE A 99 2.43 6.85 18.63
C ILE A 99 3.63 6.49 19.50
N SER A 100 3.88 5.20 19.73
CA SER A 100 5.02 4.73 20.52
C SER A 100 6.35 5.15 19.88
N GLY A 101 6.47 5.03 18.56
CA GLY A 101 7.66 5.49 17.83
C GLY A 101 7.90 6.99 17.95
N TYR A 102 6.82 7.78 17.90
CA TYR A 102 6.92 9.24 18.08
C TYR A 102 7.34 9.64 19.51
N ILE A 103 6.77 8.99 20.52
CA ILE A 103 7.12 9.27 21.94
C ILE A 103 8.57 8.91 22.21
N VAL A 104 9.05 7.77 21.67
CA VAL A 104 10.38 7.24 21.92
C VAL A 104 11.47 7.99 21.16
N GLN A 105 11.26 8.27 19.87
CA GLN A 105 12.29 8.80 19.00
C GLN A 105 12.17 10.31 18.73
N LYS A 106 11.11 10.97 19.22
CA LYS A 106 10.76 12.38 18.94
C LYS A 106 10.81 12.77 17.45
N LYS A 107 10.73 11.79 16.56
CA LYS A 107 10.70 11.93 15.10
C LYS A 107 9.70 10.93 14.53
N PHE A 108 9.01 11.32 13.48
CA PHE A 108 8.20 10.38 12.68
C PHE A 108 9.13 9.43 11.93
N VAL A 109 9.49 8.33 12.54
CA VAL A 109 10.30 7.29 11.88
C VAL A 109 9.41 6.10 11.58
N ALA A 110 8.84 6.08 10.38
CA ALA A 110 8.28 4.87 9.83
C ALA A 110 9.43 3.91 9.50
N LYS A 111 9.65 2.90 10.34
CA LYS A 111 10.65 1.88 10.01
C LYS A 111 10.15 1.04 8.85
N HIS A 112 10.84 1.14 7.72
CA HIS A 112 10.61 0.27 6.57
C HIS A 112 11.10 -1.14 6.86
N THR A 113 10.30 -1.91 7.61
CA THR A 113 10.59 -3.32 7.84
C THR A 113 10.39 -4.12 6.56
N ILE A 114 11.14 -5.22 6.41
CA ILE A 114 11.00 -6.15 5.26
C ILE A 114 9.55 -6.65 5.19
N MET A 115 8.93 -6.94 6.35
CA MET A 115 7.55 -7.42 6.40
C MET A 115 6.52 -6.37 5.96
N ASN A 116 6.76 -5.07 6.20
CA ASN A 116 5.91 -4.01 5.65
C ASN A 116 5.98 -3.96 4.12
N LYS A 117 7.16 -4.20 3.53
CA LYS A 117 7.32 -4.31 2.08
C LYS A 117 6.59 -5.54 1.53
N VAL A 118 6.71 -6.68 2.21
CA VAL A 118 5.98 -7.92 1.85
C VAL A 118 4.47 -7.69 1.92
N THR A 119 3.97 -7.05 2.98
CA THR A 119 2.55 -6.71 3.12
C THR A 119 2.08 -5.81 1.98
N GLY A 120 2.86 -4.80 1.61
CA GLY A 120 2.55 -3.93 0.46
C GLY A 120 2.49 -4.70 -0.86
N ALA A 121 3.46 -5.59 -1.11
CA ALA A 121 3.46 -6.44 -2.29
C ALA A 121 2.25 -7.40 -2.33
N VAL A 122 1.90 -8.01 -1.21
CA VAL A 122 0.74 -8.92 -1.11
C VAL A 122 -0.56 -8.15 -1.28
N LEU A 123 -0.68 -6.94 -0.72
CA LEU A 123 -1.81 -6.04 -0.95
C LEU A 123 -1.93 -5.63 -2.42
N PHE A 124 -0.81 -5.42 -3.10
CA PHE A 124 -0.80 -5.13 -4.53
C PHE A 124 -1.24 -6.33 -5.37
N ILE A 125 -0.88 -7.55 -4.97
CA ILE A 125 -1.29 -8.78 -5.67
C ILE A 125 -2.77 -9.12 -5.39
N LEU A 126 -3.33 -8.68 -4.26
CA LEU A 126 -4.69 -9.03 -3.84
C LEU A 126 -5.75 -8.80 -4.94
N PRO A 127 -5.88 -7.63 -5.59
CA PRO A 127 -6.88 -7.43 -6.64
C PRO A 127 -6.73 -8.37 -7.82
N LEU A 128 -5.52 -8.84 -8.12
CA LEU A 128 -5.25 -9.78 -9.21
C LEU A 128 -5.75 -11.18 -8.88
N THR A 129 -5.69 -11.56 -7.61
CA THR A 129 -6.14 -12.89 -7.14
C THR A 129 -7.65 -12.95 -6.93
N LEU A 130 -8.32 -11.81 -6.72
CA LEU A 130 -9.77 -11.76 -6.44
C LEU A 130 -10.65 -12.24 -7.61
N SER A 131 -10.09 -12.33 -8.81
CA SER A 131 -10.77 -12.93 -9.96
C SER A 131 -10.84 -14.46 -9.91
N ILE A 132 -9.96 -15.10 -9.13
CA ILE A 132 -9.80 -16.56 -9.08
C ILE A 132 -10.14 -17.11 -7.69
N VAL A 133 -9.84 -16.34 -6.65
CA VAL A 133 -9.95 -16.76 -5.24
C VAL A 133 -10.90 -15.82 -4.50
N ASP A 134 -11.83 -16.39 -3.75
CA ASP A 134 -12.74 -15.61 -2.91
C ASP A 134 -12.00 -14.68 -1.94
N LEU A 135 -12.55 -13.48 -1.75
CA LEU A 135 -12.04 -12.49 -0.80
C LEU A 135 -11.87 -13.05 0.62
N LYS A 136 -12.68 -14.03 1.01
CA LYS A 136 -12.55 -14.71 2.30
C LYS A 136 -11.15 -15.29 2.53
N TYR A 137 -10.62 -16.02 1.57
CA TYR A 137 -9.34 -16.72 1.71
C TYR A 137 -8.17 -15.77 1.48
N SER A 138 -8.22 -15.00 0.39
CA SER A 138 -7.16 -14.04 0.06
C SER A 138 -7.07 -12.90 1.09
N GLY A 139 -8.20 -12.37 1.54
CA GLY A 139 -8.26 -11.36 2.59
C GLY A 139 -7.74 -11.86 3.94
N GLY A 140 -8.09 -13.09 4.33
CA GLY A 140 -7.57 -13.72 5.54
C GLY A 140 -6.05 -13.89 5.50
N PHE A 141 -5.50 -14.32 4.37
CA PHE A 141 -4.06 -14.46 4.16
C PHE A 141 -3.34 -13.11 4.29
N VAL A 142 -3.86 -12.07 3.63
CA VAL A 142 -3.31 -10.71 3.71
C VAL A 142 -3.35 -10.18 5.14
N CYS A 143 -4.47 -10.35 5.86
CA CYS A 143 -4.59 -9.92 7.25
C CYS A 143 -3.56 -10.62 8.15
N THR A 144 -3.33 -11.91 7.95
CA THR A 144 -2.33 -12.67 8.73
C THR A 144 -0.93 -12.08 8.52
N ILE A 145 -0.52 -11.83 7.28
CA ILE A 145 0.77 -11.20 6.96
C ILE A 145 0.85 -9.78 7.55
N ALA A 146 -0.22 -9.00 7.43
CA ALA A 146 -0.27 -7.64 7.94
C ALA A 146 -0.14 -7.57 9.47
N ILE A 147 -0.72 -8.53 10.22
CA ILE A 147 -0.54 -8.63 11.66
C ILE A 147 0.89 -8.98 12.01
N LEU A 148 1.48 -9.98 11.36
CA LEU A 148 2.88 -10.34 11.58
C LEU A 148 3.80 -9.14 11.32
N ALA A 149 3.54 -8.38 10.28
CA ALA A 149 4.29 -7.16 9.97
C ALA A 149 4.12 -6.09 11.06
N ALA A 150 2.90 -5.86 11.55
CA ALA A 150 2.61 -4.88 12.59
C ALA A 150 3.25 -5.26 13.94
N VAL A 151 3.25 -6.55 14.29
CA VAL A 151 3.91 -7.07 15.51
C VAL A 151 5.41 -6.95 15.39
N GLN A 152 6.01 -7.32 14.24
CA GLN A 152 7.45 -7.18 14.02
C GLN A 152 7.89 -5.72 14.10
N GLU A 153 7.11 -4.80 13.54
CA GLU A 153 7.38 -3.35 13.61
C GLU A 153 7.40 -2.87 15.06
N GLY A 154 6.40 -3.27 15.86
CA GLY A 154 6.33 -2.95 17.29
C GLY A 154 7.52 -3.50 18.07
N TYR A 155 7.87 -4.77 17.84
CA TYR A 155 9.01 -5.42 18.48
C TYR A 155 10.35 -4.71 18.17
N LEU A 156 10.57 -4.32 16.93
CA LEU A 156 11.77 -3.60 16.51
C LEU A 156 11.82 -2.16 17.08
N MET A 157 10.67 -1.54 17.31
CA MET A 157 10.62 -0.22 17.96
C MET A 157 11.00 -0.30 19.44
N ILE A 158 10.57 -1.35 20.15
CA ILE A 158 10.85 -1.55 21.56
C ILE A 158 12.32 -1.95 21.77
N ASN A 159 12.86 -2.87 20.99
CA ASN A 159 14.23 -3.38 21.19
C ASN A 159 15.33 -2.35 20.84
N HIS A 160 15.06 -1.35 20.02
CA HIS A 160 16.03 -0.28 19.77
C HIS A 160 16.21 0.68 20.96
N HIS A 161 15.48 0.48 22.04
CA HIS A 161 15.64 1.21 23.29
C HIS A 161 16.72 0.61 24.21
N PHE A 162 17.16 -0.61 23.92
CA PHE A 162 18.13 -1.35 24.77
C PHE A 162 19.55 -1.45 24.19
N CYS A 163 19.83 -0.79 23.06
CA CYS A 163 21.17 -0.57 22.52
C CYS A 163 21.41 0.93 22.33
#